data_a8ba8566fba29826b7b54528c4c82830
#
_entry.id   a8ba8566fba29826b7b54528c4c82830
#
_cell.length_a   1.000
_cell.length_b   1.000
_cell.length_c   1.000
_cell.angle_alpha   90.00
_cell.angle_beta   90.00
_cell.angle_gamma   90.00
#
_symmetry.space_group_name_H-M   'P 1'
#
loop_
_entity.id
_entity.type
_entity.pdbx_description
1 polymer ?
#
loop_
_entity_poly.entity_id
_entity_poly.type
_entity_poly.pdbx_seq_one_letter_code
_entity_poly.pdbx_strand_id
1 'polypeptide(L)'
;MGILDTLVPVTITASGATPQVANYGTPAIICYHTLNSDYIRTYTDVEGYLDEPGAAATDPAYYMLSTIFSQEPSPSSAKLIRGTSAVTQSCTFTVNDAGGATTVPGDVYGYQVVGTDGVVVDMYHTATVGQTPTQVATAIAALTDPTGVTTTSALAVVTSATNTAGKIAYYQGVKGGVFIDNTPTASPATDLNNALGIDTDWYTITSEHQDRNNIAAVASWAETNKKLHVYCTMDSNAKTAGTGIGATMKAAAYSYTFGMWGGTSIQYGALALAAQRLTADPGTDTWAYKTLAGVTADSLTATEITALGTETANGNRLNYYITVAGVNVTRFGICASGMYADLRRGIDALAARIQINEFQLVSSSPKIPFDPGGIAILAGGVRSGLAQFTATPVQQAALLRSDPGYAPQVFPPAIADTNATDRGNRYLNSIRFTAYAQNAVQIVAISGAVNT
;
A
#
# COMPACT_ATOMS: atom_id res chain seq x y z
N MET A 1 18.13 -10.02 -21.97
CA MET A 1 17.01 -10.85 -22.42
C MET A 1 17.38 -12.29 -22.14
N GLY A 2 16.75 -12.90 -21.17
CA GLY A 2 16.96 -14.32 -20.86
C GLY A 2 16.28 -15.18 -21.92
N ILE A 3 16.79 -16.38 -22.12
CA ILE A 3 16.26 -17.37 -23.07
C ILE A 3 14.76 -17.63 -22.84
N LEU A 4 14.27 -17.40 -21.61
CA LEU A 4 12.89 -17.60 -21.20
C LEU A 4 11.90 -16.62 -21.88
N ASP A 5 12.30 -15.35 -22.01
CA ASP A 5 11.44 -14.30 -22.61
C ASP A 5 11.24 -14.55 -24.12
N THR A 6 12.13 -15.32 -24.73
CA THR A 6 12.08 -15.68 -26.15
C THR A 6 11.24 -16.95 -26.40
N LEU A 7 11.08 -17.82 -25.40
CA LEU A 7 10.37 -19.09 -25.55
C LEU A 7 8.89 -18.98 -25.20
N VAL A 8 8.56 -18.13 -24.21
CA VAL A 8 7.17 -17.87 -23.80
C VAL A 8 7.03 -16.37 -23.54
N PRO A 9 6.82 -15.54 -24.57
CA PRO A 9 6.56 -14.12 -24.37
C PRO A 9 5.17 -13.96 -23.73
N VAL A 10 5.15 -13.99 -22.42
CA VAL A 10 4.06 -13.44 -21.63
C VAL A 10 4.46 -12.01 -21.34
N THR A 11 3.69 -11.03 -21.81
CA THR A 11 3.94 -9.61 -21.52
C THR A 11 3.64 -9.36 -20.04
N ILE A 12 4.53 -9.84 -19.20
CA ILE A 12 4.69 -9.49 -17.79
C ILE A 12 6.11 -9.01 -17.71
N THR A 13 6.30 -7.71 -17.52
CA THR A 13 7.62 -7.12 -17.30
C THR A 13 8.12 -7.59 -15.93
N ALA A 14 8.83 -8.72 -15.91
CA ALA A 14 9.61 -9.15 -14.77
C ALA A 14 11.08 -9.17 -15.20
N SER A 15 11.94 -8.49 -14.48
CA SER A 15 13.38 -8.53 -14.66
C SER A 15 13.89 -9.95 -14.44
N GLY A 16 14.75 -10.41 -15.34
CA GLY A 16 15.21 -11.78 -15.46
C GLY A 16 15.83 -12.38 -14.19
N ALA A 17 15.05 -13.18 -13.52
CA ALA A 17 15.50 -14.19 -12.57
C ALA A 17 14.79 -15.50 -12.92
N THR A 18 15.41 -16.63 -12.59
CA THR A 18 14.84 -17.99 -12.69
C THR A 18 13.36 -17.97 -12.26
N PRO A 19 12.45 -18.69 -12.93
CA PRO A 19 11.03 -18.67 -12.57
C PRO A 19 10.84 -19.30 -11.21
N GLN A 20 10.92 -18.47 -10.20
CA GLN A 20 10.36 -18.77 -8.90
C GLN A 20 8.86 -18.45 -8.93
N VAL A 21 8.07 -19.23 -8.22
CA VAL A 21 6.68 -18.87 -7.96
C VAL A 21 6.70 -17.50 -7.29
N ALA A 22 6.22 -16.48 -7.97
CA ALA A 22 6.21 -15.13 -7.43
C ALA A 22 5.52 -15.13 -6.06
N ASN A 23 6.21 -14.63 -5.05
CA ASN A 23 5.70 -14.59 -3.69
C ASN A 23 4.81 -13.34 -3.53
N TYR A 24 3.53 -13.58 -3.35
CA TYR A 24 2.53 -12.55 -3.09
C TYR A 24 2.22 -12.39 -1.60
N GLY A 25 2.98 -13.06 -0.72
CA GLY A 25 2.77 -13.10 0.73
C GLY A 25 3.77 -12.29 1.56
N THR A 26 4.86 -11.79 0.97
CA THR A 26 5.93 -11.09 1.69
C THR A 26 5.81 -9.58 1.51
N PRO A 27 5.70 -8.80 2.60
CA PRO A 27 5.83 -7.35 2.59
C PRO A 27 7.29 -6.91 2.54
N ALA A 28 7.55 -5.76 1.88
CA ALA A 28 8.81 -5.05 1.95
C ALA A 28 8.61 -3.64 2.52
N ILE A 29 9.62 -3.13 3.20
CA ILE A 29 9.71 -1.77 3.71
C ILE A 29 11.01 -1.15 3.22
N ILE A 30 11.02 0.16 2.96
CA ILE A 30 12.24 0.91 2.66
C ILE A 30 12.49 1.94 3.76
N CYS A 31 13.64 1.83 4.42
CA CYS A 31 14.07 2.72 5.50
C CYS A 31 15.52 3.15 5.27
N TYR A 32 15.82 4.40 5.59
CA TYR A 32 17.20 4.86 5.66
C TYR A 32 17.89 4.23 6.87
N HIS A 33 19.01 3.58 6.65
CA HIS A 33 19.89 3.12 7.73
C HIS A 33 21.33 2.94 7.26
N THR A 34 22.24 2.90 8.23
CA THR A 34 23.67 2.65 8.06
C THR A 34 24.16 1.41 8.80
N LEU A 35 23.23 0.56 9.27
CA LEU A 35 23.52 -0.64 10.07
C LEU A 35 24.38 -1.66 9.31
N ASN A 36 24.14 -1.77 8.01
CA ASN A 36 24.85 -2.68 7.12
C ASN A 36 24.89 -2.11 5.69
N SER A 37 25.61 -2.77 4.78
CA SER A 37 25.74 -2.36 3.37
C SER A 37 24.78 -3.07 2.42
N ASP A 38 24.01 -4.04 2.89
CA ASP A 38 23.10 -4.82 2.05
C ASP A 38 21.95 -3.96 1.53
N TYR A 39 21.60 -4.12 0.27
CA TYR A 39 20.46 -3.41 -0.31
C TYR A 39 19.13 -3.95 0.18
N ILE A 40 19.07 -5.23 0.55
CA ILE A 40 17.85 -5.87 1.03
C ILE A 40 18.21 -6.99 2.01
N ARG A 41 17.50 -7.04 3.14
CA ARG A 41 17.58 -8.12 4.14
C ARG A 41 16.21 -8.68 4.47
N THR A 42 16.19 -9.94 4.90
CA THR A 42 14.98 -10.63 5.32
C THR A 42 14.98 -10.78 6.84
N TYR A 43 13.88 -10.43 7.47
CA TYR A 43 13.62 -10.63 8.90
C TYR A 43 12.40 -11.52 9.08
N THR A 44 12.39 -12.36 10.09
CA THR A 44 11.30 -13.26 10.47
C THR A 44 10.58 -12.80 11.73
N ASP A 45 11.18 -11.87 12.44
CA ASP A 45 10.67 -11.24 13.66
C ASP A 45 11.34 -9.89 13.90
N VAL A 46 10.94 -9.20 14.96
CA VAL A 46 11.47 -7.87 15.31
C VAL A 46 12.80 -7.99 16.05
N GLU A 47 13.00 -9.05 16.82
CA GLU A 47 14.21 -9.31 17.57
C GLU A 47 15.41 -9.45 16.63
N GLY A 48 15.24 -10.15 15.50
CA GLY A 48 16.28 -10.26 14.48
C GLY A 48 16.75 -8.92 13.91
N TYR A 49 15.91 -7.88 13.91
CA TYR A 49 16.34 -6.52 13.58
C TYR A 49 17.16 -5.90 14.73
N LEU A 50 16.72 -6.06 15.99
CA LEU A 50 17.41 -5.49 17.15
C LEU A 50 18.78 -6.16 17.42
N ASP A 51 19.01 -7.36 16.91
CA ASP A 51 20.31 -8.04 16.96
C ASP A 51 21.36 -7.41 16.02
N GLU A 52 20.93 -6.53 15.09
CA GLU A 52 21.85 -5.79 14.23
C GLU A 52 22.65 -4.75 15.05
N PRO A 53 23.98 -4.70 14.90
CA PRO A 53 24.78 -3.72 15.62
C PRO A 53 24.38 -2.27 15.34
N GLY A 54 23.92 -1.57 16.35
CA GLY A 54 23.48 -0.16 16.25
C GLY A 54 21.99 0.01 15.97
N ALA A 55 21.22 -1.07 15.84
CA ALA A 55 19.76 -1.00 15.75
C ALA A 55 19.13 -0.55 17.08
N ALA A 56 18.04 0.19 17.02
CA ALA A 56 17.32 0.69 18.18
C ALA A 56 15.81 0.52 18.02
N ALA A 57 15.10 0.37 19.14
CA ALA A 57 13.64 0.30 19.17
C ALA A 57 12.94 1.63 18.79
N THR A 58 13.72 2.69 18.56
CA THR A 58 13.25 3.99 18.08
C THR A 58 13.45 4.19 16.58
N ASP A 59 14.04 3.21 15.90
CA ASP A 59 14.26 3.28 14.45
C ASP A 59 12.94 3.12 13.67
N PRO A 60 12.78 3.82 12.53
CA PRO A 60 11.62 3.62 11.67
C PRO A 60 11.42 2.17 11.26
N ALA A 61 12.51 1.47 10.93
CA ALA A 61 12.48 0.06 10.58
C ALA A 61 11.91 -0.83 11.69
N TYR A 62 12.25 -0.56 12.96
CA TYR A 62 11.69 -1.26 14.11
C TYR A 62 10.17 -1.09 14.19
N TYR A 63 9.66 0.14 14.08
CA TYR A 63 8.22 0.41 14.14
C TYR A 63 7.47 -0.28 12.99
N MET A 64 8.05 -0.27 11.79
CA MET A 64 7.43 -0.90 10.61
C MET A 64 7.45 -2.43 10.70
N LEU A 65 8.56 -3.05 11.12
CA LEU A 65 8.65 -4.49 11.36
C LEU A 65 7.73 -4.93 12.51
N SER A 66 7.67 -4.15 13.60
CA SER A 66 6.74 -4.39 14.70
C SER A 66 5.28 -4.33 14.21
N THR A 67 4.95 -3.37 13.35
CA THR A 67 3.62 -3.28 12.72
C THR A 67 3.30 -4.53 11.90
N ILE A 68 4.25 -5.07 11.15
CA ILE A 68 4.07 -6.27 10.32
C ILE A 68 3.85 -7.52 11.21
N PHE A 69 4.75 -7.76 12.14
CA PHE A 69 4.77 -9.01 12.91
C PHE A 69 3.76 -9.05 14.07
N SER A 70 3.18 -7.91 14.46
CA SER A 70 2.11 -7.85 15.46
C SER A 70 0.73 -8.24 14.92
N GLN A 71 0.56 -8.38 13.61
CA GLN A 71 -0.74 -8.72 13.05
C GLN A 71 -1.11 -10.19 13.24
N GLU A 72 -2.41 -10.48 13.28
CA GLU A 72 -2.95 -11.84 13.29
C GLU A 72 -3.93 -12.05 12.12
N PRO A 73 -3.60 -12.97 11.20
CA PRO A 73 -2.31 -13.66 11.02
C PRO A 73 -1.20 -12.70 10.56
N SER A 74 0.07 -13.02 10.87
CA SER A 74 1.26 -12.29 10.43
C SER A 74 2.02 -13.02 9.33
N PRO A 75 2.73 -12.30 8.43
CA PRO A 75 3.63 -12.92 7.45
C PRO A 75 4.77 -13.67 8.15
N SER A 76 5.27 -14.73 7.54
CA SER A 76 6.42 -15.49 8.03
C SER A 76 7.74 -14.74 7.92
N SER A 77 7.80 -13.71 7.09
CA SER A 77 8.98 -12.87 6.89
C SER A 77 8.61 -11.52 6.29
N ALA A 78 9.50 -10.54 6.46
CA ALA A 78 9.44 -9.23 5.84
C ALA A 78 10.81 -8.87 5.27
N LYS A 79 10.83 -8.03 4.22
CA LYS A 79 12.05 -7.53 3.60
C LYS A 79 12.29 -6.09 4.05
N LEU A 80 13.51 -5.79 4.51
CA LEU A 80 13.98 -4.43 4.74
C LEU A 80 14.91 -4.03 3.61
N ILE A 81 14.52 -3.00 2.87
CA ILE A 81 15.31 -2.38 1.80
C ILE A 81 16.01 -1.17 2.38
N ARG A 82 17.31 -1.07 2.14
CA ARG A 82 18.13 0.03 2.61
C ARG A 82 17.95 1.26 1.73
N GLY A 83 17.38 2.33 2.32
CA GLY A 83 17.46 3.67 1.76
C GLY A 83 18.87 4.25 1.98
N THR A 84 19.49 4.75 0.92
CA THR A 84 20.87 5.26 0.96
C THR A 84 20.95 6.77 1.14
N SER A 85 19.86 7.50 0.88
CA SER A 85 19.79 8.95 0.96
C SER A 85 19.12 9.40 2.26
N ALA A 86 19.88 10.00 3.17
CA ALA A 86 19.34 10.64 4.36
C ALA A 86 18.72 12.00 4.00
N VAL A 87 17.52 12.27 4.52
CA VAL A 87 16.86 13.58 4.40
C VAL A 87 16.51 14.12 5.78
N THR A 88 16.38 15.43 5.90
CA THR A 88 15.81 16.08 7.09
C THR A 88 14.30 16.15 6.91
N GLN A 89 13.56 15.58 7.85
CA GLN A 89 12.11 15.67 7.85
C GLN A 89 11.66 17.09 8.21
N SER A 90 10.64 17.59 7.51
CA SER A 90 10.04 18.90 7.77
C SER A 90 8.54 18.84 7.63
N CYS A 91 7.82 19.31 8.63
CA CYS A 91 6.37 19.35 8.68
C CYS A 91 5.89 20.75 9.02
N THR A 92 4.73 21.14 8.52
CA THR A 92 4.09 22.40 8.85
C THR A 92 2.71 22.16 9.46
N PHE A 93 2.38 22.98 10.46
CA PHE A 93 1.04 23.08 11.02
C PHE A 93 0.55 24.51 10.89
N THR A 94 -0.50 24.71 10.14
CA THR A 94 -1.13 26.04 10.00
C THR A 94 -2.30 26.13 10.96
N VAL A 95 -2.25 27.07 11.88
CA VAL A 95 -3.36 27.39 12.79
C VAL A 95 -4.51 27.90 11.94
N ASN A 96 -5.60 27.16 11.89
CA ASN A 96 -6.76 27.52 11.11
C ASN A 96 -7.95 27.73 12.07
N ASP A 97 -8.44 28.95 12.05
CA ASP A 97 -9.65 29.37 12.74
C ASP A 97 -10.78 29.43 11.69
N ALA A 98 -11.57 28.43 11.53
CA ALA A 98 -12.80 28.32 10.74
C ALA A 98 -13.25 29.56 9.92
N GLY A 99 -12.29 30.37 9.41
CA GLY A 99 -12.51 31.56 8.56
C GLY A 99 -12.44 32.90 9.29
N GLY A 100 -12.00 32.96 10.55
CA GLY A 100 -11.88 34.20 11.31
C GLY A 100 -10.45 34.75 11.39
N ALA A 101 -10.34 36.04 11.77
CA ALA A 101 -9.04 36.71 12.06
C ALA A 101 -8.50 36.40 13.48
N THR A 102 -9.33 35.74 14.30
CA THR A 102 -9.02 35.38 15.69
C THR A 102 -9.35 33.91 15.92
N THR A 103 -8.58 33.27 16.78
CA THR A 103 -8.83 31.91 17.25
C THR A 103 -10.03 31.87 18.20
N VAL A 104 -10.67 30.71 18.37
CA VAL A 104 -11.77 30.52 19.30
C VAL A 104 -11.21 30.35 20.72
N PRO A 105 -11.59 31.21 21.68
CA PRO A 105 -11.12 31.07 23.05
C PRO A 105 -11.54 29.76 23.69
N GLY A 106 -10.59 29.07 24.32
CA GLY A 106 -10.81 27.76 24.93
C GLY A 106 -10.54 26.58 24.01
N ASP A 107 -10.44 26.81 22.71
CA ASP A 107 -10.06 25.75 21.77
C ASP A 107 -8.57 25.43 21.84
N VAL A 108 -8.23 24.16 21.59
CA VAL A 108 -6.87 23.64 21.60
C VAL A 108 -6.35 23.54 20.17
N TYR A 109 -5.17 24.10 19.93
CA TYR A 109 -4.46 24.13 18.66
C TYR A 109 -3.11 23.45 18.81
N GLY A 110 -2.71 22.67 17.80
CA GLY A 110 -1.40 22.03 17.77
C GLY A 110 -1.46 20.54 17.47
N TYR A 111 -0.44 19.83 17.90
CA TYR A 111 -0.25 18.40 17.62
C TYR A 111 0.67 17.78 18.67
N GLN A 112 0.77 16.46 18.68
CA GLN A 112 1.79 15.73 19.44
C GLN A 112 2.94 15.35 18.52
N VAL A 113 4.15 15.37 19.05
CA VAL A 113 5.36 14.91 18.37
C VAL A 113 5.96 13.78 19.19
N VAL A 114 6.23 12.65 18.54
CA VAL A 114 7.11 11.61 19.07
C VAL A 114 8.51 11.96 18.60
N GLY A 115 9.37 12.38 19.53
CA GLY A 115 10.76 12.77 19.23
C GLY A 115 11.58 11.60 18.67
N THR A 116 12.80 11.88 18.23
CA THR A 116 13.72 10.86 17.71
C THR A 116 14.19 9.85 18.77
N ASP A 117 13.86 10.09 20.03
CA ASP A 117 14.07 9.19 21.16
C ASP A 117 12.83 8.35 21.54
N GLY A 118 11.74 8.50 20.78
CA GLY A 118 10.48 7.80 21.02
C GLY A 118 9.60 8.43 22.11
N VAL A 119 10.00 9.58 22.68
CA VAL A 119 9.21 10.25 23.73
C VAL A 119 8.16 11.14 23.10
N VAL A 120 6.91 11.02 23.58
CA VAL A 120 5.78 11.85 23.14
C VAL A 120 5.81 13.19 23.86
N VAL A 121 5.76 14.28 23.12
CA VAL A 121 5.70 15.65 23.62
C VAL A 121 4.44 16.34 23.07
N ASP A 122 3.68 16.98 23.97
CA ASP A 122 2.49 17.73 23.63
C ASP A 122 2.86 19.14 23.15
N MET A 123 2.64 19.41 21.87
CA MET A 123 2.80 20.73 21.25
C MET A 123 1.43 21.41 21.11
N TYR A 124 0.67 21.48 22.20
CA TYR A 124 -0.66 22.11 22.23
C TYR A 124 -0.66 23.44 22.95
N HIS A 125 -1.43 24.38 22.41
CA HIS A 125 -1.76 25.65 23.04
C HIS A 125 -3.27 25.83 23.09
N THR A 126 -3.81 26.25 24.26
CA THR A 126 -5.22 26.63 24.40
C THR A 126 -5.35 28.11 24.14
N ALA A 127 -6.13 28.48 23.13
CA ALA A 127 -6.30 29.89 22.77
C ALA A 127 -7.01 30.71 23.86
N THR A 128 -6.53 31.92 24.08
CA THR A 128 -7.17 32.90 24.98
C THR A 128 -7.96 33.96 24.18
N VAL A 129 -8.82 34.70 24.86
CA VAL A 129 -9.64 35.74 24.24
C VAL A 129 -8.78 36.74 23.45
N GLY A 130 -9.10 36.95 22.17
CA GLY A 130 -8.44 37.94 21.31
C GLY A 130 -7.10 37.48 20.71
N GLN A 131 -6.66 36.24 20.94
CA GLN A 131 -5.46 35.74 20.28
C GLN A 131 -5.71 35.56 18.79
N THR A 132 -4.72 35.97 17.99
CA THR A 132 -4.69 35.72 16.54
C THR A 132 -4.05 34.37 16.24
N PRO A 133 -4.28 33.76 15.05
CA PRO A 133 -3.59 32.55 14.62
C PRO A 133 -2.05 32.67 14.70
N THR A 134 -1.51 33.81 14.39
CA THR A 134 -0.04 34.10 14.52
C THR A 134 0.43 34.01 15.97
N GLN A 135 -0.35 34.54 16.92
CA GLN A 135 0.02 34.48 18.33
C GLN A 135 -0.07 33.07 18.89
N VAL A 136 -1.07 32.28 18.44
CA VAL A 136 -1.18 30.86 18.78
C VAL A 136 -0.01 30.07 18.19
N ALA A 137 0.35 30.30 16.93
CA ALA A 137 1.50 29.64 16.30
C ALA A 137 2.81 29.97 17.04
N THR A 138 3.00 31.24 17.45
CA THR A 138 4.15 31.69 18.27
C THR A 138 4.16 30.99 19.63
N ALA A 139 2.99 30.85 20.27
CA ALA A 139 2.88 30.18 21.57
C ALA A 139 3.19 28.67 21.47
N ILE A 140 2.77 28.00 20.41
CA ILE A 140 3.11 26.58 20.15
C ILE A 140 4.64 26.45 19.95
N ALA A 141 5.25 27.30 19.12
CA ALA A 141 6.69 27.25 18.86
C ALA A 141 7.57 27.66 20.08
N ALA A 142 6.97 28.25 21.10
CA ALA A 142 7.65 28.56 22.35
C ALA A 142 7.61 27.44 23.40
N LEU A 143 6.91 26.35 23.10
CA LEU A 143 6.92 25.13 23.94
C LEU A 143 8.28 24.43 23.86
N THR A 144 8.53 23.54 24.82
CA THR A 144 9.78 22.78 24.83
C THR A 144 9.81 21.84 23.62
N ASP A 145 10.85 21.96 22.81
CA ASP A 145 11.05 21.09 21.64
C ASP A 145 11.23 19.62 22.04
N PRO A 146 10.64 18.69 21.28
CA PRO A 146 10.94 17.27 21.42
C PRO A 146 12.40 16.95 21.09
N THR A 147 12.94 15.89 21.66
CA THR A 147 14.32 15.46 21.38
C THR A 147 14.55 15.25 19.88
N GLY A 148 15.59 15.87 19.34
CA GLY A 148 15.98 15.75 17.93
C GLY A 148 15.09 16.53 16.96
N VAL A 149 14.21 17.40 17.44
CA VAL A 149 13.32 18.24 16.63
C VAL A 149 13.52 19.70 17.01
N THR A 150 13.42 20.59 16.05
CA THR A 150 13.36 22.06 16.27
C THR A 150 12.05 22.58 15.72
N THR A 151 11.34 23.38 16.53
CA THR A 151 10.07 23.99 16.18
C THR A 151 10.22 25.51 16.07
N THR A 152 9.73 26.07 14.98
CA THR A 152 9.73 27.51 14.70
C THR A 152 8.36 27.97 14.23
N SER A 153 8.09 29.26 14.25
CA SER A 153 6.86 29.83 13.71
C SER A 153 7.11 31.01 12.80
N ALA A 154 6.27 31.12 11.76
CA ALA A 154 6.21 32.31 10.92
C ALA A 154 4.75 32.58 10.55
N LEU A 155 4.23 33.76 10.89
CA LEU A 155 2.80 34.05 10.77
C LEU A 155 1.95 33.01 11.53
N ALA A 156 0.91 32.47 10.90
CA ALA A 156 0.04 31.45 11.47
C ALA A 156 0.57 30.00 11.28
N VAL A 157 1.82 29.84 10.84
CA VAL A 157 2.42 28.54 10.52
C VAL A 157 3.48 28.18 11.54
N VAL A 158 3.39 26.97 12.09
CA VAL A 158 4.41 26.31 12.90
C VAL A 158 5.14 25.32 12.00
N THR A 159 6.46 25.33 12.04
CA THR A 159 7.30 24.35 11.31
C THR A 159 8.10 23.55 12.33
N SER A 160 7.95 22.22 12.28
CA SER A 160 8.81 21.29 13.02
C SER A 160 9.72 20.56 12.05
N ALA A 161 11.00 20.46 12.35
CA ALA A 161 11.99 19.77 11.53
C ALA A 161 12.94 18.94 12.40
N THR A 162 13.35 17.76 11.90
CA THR A 162 14.39 16.97 12.58
C THR A 162 15.76 17.64 12.43
N ASN A 163 16.55 17.62 13.51
CA ASN A 163 17.86 18.28 13.58
C ASN A 163 18.94 17.51 12.82
N THR A 164 18.72 16.22 12.54
CA THR A 164 19.68 15.33 11.91
C THR A 164 19.04 14.61 10.74
N ALA A 165 19.69 14.65 9.58
CA ALA A 165 19.24 13.90 8.41
C ALA A 165 19.22 12.38 8.68
N GLY A 166 18.24 11.68 8.15
CA GLY A 166 18.01 10.25 8.37
C GLY A 166 17.34 9.90 9.70
N LYS A 167 16.99 10.91 10.52
CA LYS A 167 16.15 10.71 11.70
C LYS A 167 14.73 11.15 11.42
N ILE A 168 13.76 10.43 12.02
CA ILE A 168 12.34 10.70 11.88
C ILE A 168 11.73 11.02 13.23
N ALA A 169 10.89 12.04 13.25
CA ALA A 169 9.91 12.29 14.29
C ALA A 169 8.52 11.89 13.77
N TYR A 170 7.66 11.43 14.64
CA TYR A 170 6.31 11.05 14.29
C TYR A 170 5.31 12.04 14.86
N TYR A 171 4.20 12.24 14.18
CA TYR A 171 3.20 13.23 14.53
C TYR A 171 1.83 12.57 14.71
N GLN A 172 1.06 13.09 15.66
CA GLN A 172 -0.28 12.57 15.95
C GLN A 172 -1.17 13.64 16.60
N GLY A 173 -2.46 13.35 16.71
CA GLY A 173 -3.36 14.16 17.53
C GLY A 173 -3.52 15.61 17.08
N VAL A 174 -3.48 15.90 15.78
CA VAL A 174 -3.63 17.26 15.23
C VAL A 174 -4.98 17.88 15.62
N LYS A 175 -4.94 19.08 16.18
CA LYS A 175 -6.12 19.85 16.62
C LYS A 175 -6.07 21.28 16.09
N GLY A 176 -7.23 21.79 15.68
CA GLY A 176 -7.44 23.21 15.37
C GLY A 176 -6.64 23.76 14.19
N GLY A 177 -6.21 22.90 13.26
CA GLY A 177 -5.40 23.36 12.14
C GLY A 177 -5.16 22.33 11.05
N VAL A 178 -4.37 22.72 10.06
CA VAL A 178 -3.96 21.92 8.91
C VAL A 178 -2.51 21.48 9.06
N PHE A 179 -2.29 20.19 9.13
CA PHE A 179 -0.96 19.56 9.20
C PHE A 179 -0.53 19.03 7.83
N ILE A 180 0.71 19.33 7.43
CA ILE A 180 1.31 18.87 6.16
C ILE A 180 2.73 18.39 6.43
N ASP A 181 3.06 17.19 5.97
CA ASP A 181 4.43 16.69 5.90
C ASP A 181 5.07 17.13 4.57
N ASN A 182 6.17 17.86 4.65
CA ASN A 182 6.88 18.44 3.51
C ASN A 182 8.29 17.84 3.33
N THR A 183 8.57 16.70 3.92
CA THR A 183 9.88 16.04 3.82
C THR A 183 10.34 15.93 2.36
N PRO A 184 11.59 16.26 2.03
CA PRO A 184 12.13 16.07 0.69
C PRO A 184 12.20 14.59 0.33
N THR A 185 12.01 14.28 -0.95
CA THR A 185 12.13 12.89 -1.44
C THR A 185 13.56 12.38 -1.33
N ALA A 186 13.74 11.20 -0.77
CA ALA A 186 15.04 10.52 -0.61
C ALA A 186 15.46 9.67 -1.84
N SER A 187 14.99 9.96 -3.03
CA SER A 187 15.26 9.21 -4.28
C SER A 187 15.01 7.69 -4.15
N PRO A 188 13.85 7.24 -3.67
CA PRO A 188 13.63 5.83 -3.32
C PRO A 188 13.70 4.88 -4.53
N ALA A 189 13.46 5.38 -5.75
CA ALA A 189 13.44 4.56 -6.96
C ALA A 189 14.79 3.88 -7.25
N THR A 190 15.91 4.55 -6.97
CA THR A 190 17.24 3.95 -7.17
C THR A 190 17.47 2.80 -6.20
N ASP A 191 17.18 3.00 -4.92
CA ASP A 191 17.37 1.98 -3.89
C ASP A 191 16.43 0.80 -4.11
N LEU A 192 15.17 1.06 -4.50
CA LEU A 192 14.20 0.02 -4.86
C LEU A 192 14.62 -0.80 -6.08
N ASN A 193 15.22 -0.17 -7.10
CA ASN A 193 15.76 -0.87 -8.26
C ASN A 193 16.98 -1.74 -7.89
N ASN A 194 17.86 -1.25 -7.02
CA ASN A 194 18.99 -2.03 -6.52
C ASN A 194 18.50 -3.26 -5.75
N ALA A 195 17.54 -3.10 -4.87
CA ALA A 195 16.92 -4.20 -4.12
C ALA A 195 16.23 -5.20 -5.05
N LEU A 196 15.46 -4.72 -6.03
CA LEU A 196 14.75 -5.55 -7.00
C LEU A 196 15.70 -6.36 -7.88
N GLY A 197 16.90 -5.83 -8.17
CA GLY A 197 17.97 -6.53 -8.91
C GLY A 197 18.58 -7.69 -8.12
N ILE A 198 18.43 -7.72 -6.80
CA ILE A 198 18.95 -8.77 -5.91
C ILE A 198 17.88 -9.77 -5.54
N ASP A 199 16.71 -9.28 -5.11
CA ASP A 199 15.60 -10.10 -4.61
C ASP A 199 14.27 -9.53 -5.09
N THR A 200 13.51 -10.34 -5.82
CA THR A 200 12.17 -10.00 -6.32
C THR A 200 11.05 -10.61 -5.50
N ASP A 201 11.39 -11.40 -4.46
CA ASP A 201 10.47 -12.25 -3.70
C ASP A 201 9.71 -11.49 -2.61
N TRP A 202 9.02 -10.43 -3.02
CA TRP A 202 8.12 -9.61 -2.21
C TRP A 202 7.07 -8.93 -3.10
N TYR A 203 5.94 -8.50 -2.51
CA TYR A 203 4.83 -7.93 -3.27
C TYR A 203 4.46 -6.51 -2.88
N THR A 204 4.36 -6.20 -1.58
CA THR A 204 4.03 -4.84 -1.14
C THR A 204 5.27 -4.05 -0.78
N ILE A 205 5.18 -2.73 -0.90
CA ILE A 205 6.22 -1.79 -0.48
C ILE A 205 5.62 -0.63 0.32
N THR A 206 6.28 -0.26 1.40
CA THR A 206 5.99 0.93 2.20
C THR A 206 7.30 1.64 2.51
N SER A 207 7.28 2.97 2.50
CA SER A 207 8.42 3.80 2.91
C SER A 207 8.25 4.28 4.35
N GLU A 208 9.37 4.49 5.06
CA GLU A 208 9.37 5.17 6.35
C GLU A 208 8.80 6.59 6.26
N HIS A 209 9.13 7.30 5.19
CA HIS A 209 8.62 8.63 4.92
C HIS A 209 7.24 8.55 4.26
N GLN A 210 6.24 9.11 4.93
CA GLN A 210 4.84 9.16 4.48
C GLN A 210 4.44 10.57 4.00
N ASP A 211 5.42 11.37 3.59
CA ASP A 211 5.21 12.68 2.98
C ASP A 211 4.74 12.58 1.53
N ARG A 212 4.15 13.67 1.02
CA ARG A 212 3.57 13.72 -0.33
C ARG A 212 4.56 13.36 -1.44
N ASN A 213 5.80 13.86 -1.33
CA ASN A 213 6.79 13.69 -2.38
C ASN A 213 7.29 12.25 -2.44
N ASN A 214 7.54 11.64 -1.28
CA ASN A 214 7.99 10.27 -1.19
C ASN A 214 6.88 9.28 -1.59
N ILE A 215 5.65 9.50 -1.11
CA ILE A 215 4.48 8.70 -1.54
C ILE A 215 4.34 8.73 -3.07
N ALA A 216 4.42 9.91 -3.70
CA ALA A 216 4.31 10.04 -5.15
C ALA A 216 5.45 9.32 -5.89
N ALA A 217 6.68 9.41 -5.40
CA ALA A 217 7.83 8.76 -6.01
C ALA A 217 7.75 7.23 -5.92
N VAL A 218 7.42 6.68 -4.74
CA VAL A 218 7.24 5.23 -4.54
C VAL A 218 6.04 4.71 -5.33
N ALA A 219 4.93 5.45 -5.38
CA ALA A 219 3.74 5.07 -6.14
C ALA A 219 4.03 4.97 -7.65
N SER A 220 4.73 5.95 -8.22
CA SER A 220 5.13 5.92 -9.63
C SER A 220 6.05 4.73 -9.96
N TRP A 221 6.99 4.44 -9.07
CA TRP A 221 7.86 3.29 -9.19
C TRP A 221 7.08 1.96 -9.09
N ALA A 222 6.17 1.86 -8.14
CA ALA A 222 5.36 0.67 -7.88
C ALA A 222 4.44 0.32 -9.05
N GLU A 223 3.82 1.35 -9.68
CA GLU A 223 2.99 1.17 -10.88
C GLU A 223 3.80 0.57 -12.04
N THR A 224 5.03 1.04 -12.24
CA THR A 224 5.94 0.55 -13.29
C THR A 224 6.38 -0.89 -13.04
N ASN A 225 6.68 -1.23 -11.77
CA ASN A 225 7.24 -2.53 -11.38
C ASN A 225 6.20 -3.55 -10.90
N LYS A 226 4.91 -3.21 -10.95
CA LYS A 226 3.79 -4.06 -10.50
C LYS A 226 3.96 -4.57 -9.08
N LYS A 227 4.40 -3.68 -8.17
CA LYS A 227 4.47 -3.90 -6.73
C LYS A 227 3.40 -3.05 -6.05
N LEU A 228 2.70 -3.59 -5.07
CA LEU A 228 1.64 -2.86 -4.40
C LEU A 228 2.24 -1.89 -3.36
N HIS A 229 2.23 -0.60 -3.66
CA HIS A 229 2.59 0.45 -2.70
C HIS A 229 1.46 0.69 -1.72
N VAL A 230 1.72 0.56 -0.43
CA VAL A 230 0.78 0.89 0.64
C VAL A 230 1.33 2.04 1.46
N TYR A 231 0.51 3.06 1.72
CA TYR A 231 0.91 4.25 2.47
C TYR A 231 -0.19 4.75 3.39
N CYS A 232 0.21 5.46 4.43
CA CYS A 232 -0.68 6.26 5.26
C CYS A 232 -0.46 7.75 4.99
N THR A 233 -1.46 8.55 5.23
CA THR A 233 -1.35 10.00 5.25
C THR A 233 -2.13 10.58 6.41
N MET A 234 -1.54 11.55 7.11
CA MET A 234 -2.19 12.39 8.10
C MET A 234 -2.31 13.85 7.63
N ASP A 235 -2.03 14.09 6.35
CA ASP A 235 -2.20 15.41 5.72
C ASP A 235 -3.69 15.83 5.78
N SER A 236 -3.99 16.84 6.56
CA SER A 236 -5.37 17.30 6.80
C SER A 236 -6.11 17.68 5.51
N ASN A 237 -5.40 18.05 4.44
CA ASN A 237 -6.02 18.31 3.13
C ASN A 237 -6.68 17.05 2.54
N ALA A 238 -6.26 15.86 2.95
CA ALA A 238 -6.90 14.62 2.52
C ALA A 238 -8.37 14.51 2.94
N LYS A 239 -8.76 15.21 4.01
CA LYS A 239 -10.15 15.31 4.51
C LYS A 239 -11.01 16.31 3.74
N THR A 240 -10.48 16.92 2.68
CA THR A 240 -11.22 17.78 1.75
C THR A 240 -11.24 17.11 0.37
N ALA A 241 -12.42 16.96 -0.20
CA ALA A 241 -12.58 16.31 -1.50
C ALA A 241 -11.79 17.04 -2.61
N GLY A 242 -11.05 16.27 -3.40
CA GLY A 242 -10.24 16.78 -4.50
C GLY A 242 -8.89 17.40 -4.10
N THR A 243 -8.49 17.29 -2.83
CA THR A 243 -7.21 17.83 -2.35
C THR A 243 -6.37 16.76 -1.62
N GLY A 244 -5.11 17.07 -1.36
CA GLY A 244 -4.18 16.18 -0.69
C GLY A 244 -3.64 15.05 -1.58
N ILE A 245 -2.78 14.21 -1.00
CA ILE A 245 -2.09 13.14 -1.72
C ILE A 245 -3.03 12.09 -2.30
N GLY A 246 -4.13 11.76 -1.60
CA GLY A 246 -5.14 10.81 -2.08
C GLY A 246 -5.76 11.26 -3.41
N ALA A 247 -6.14 12.55 -3.52
CA ALA A 247 -6.65 13.14 -4.76
C ALA A 247 -5.61 13.08 -5.89
N THR A 248 -4.34 13.33 -5.58
CA THR A 248 -3.25 13.23 -6.57
C THR A 248 -3.08 11.80 -7.08
N MET A 249 -3.07 10.80 -6.21
CA MET A 249 -2.96 9.40 -6.59
C MET A 249 -4.19 8.92 -7.37
N LYS A 250 -5.39 9.37 -6.97
CA LYS A 250 -6.63 9.11 -7.71
C LYS A 250 -6.58 9.68 -9.12
N ALA A 251 -6.10 10.93 -9.29
CA ALA A 251 -5.97 11.56 -10.62
C ALA A 251 -4.98 10.82 -11.52
N ALA A 252 -3.91 10.26 -10.95
CA ALA A 252 -2.96 9.38 -11.65
C ALA A 252 -3.56 8.00 -11.99
N ALA A 253 -4.70 7.63 -11.40
CA ALA A 253 -5.39 6.36 -11.58
C ALA A 253 -4.50 5.12 -11.31
N TYR A 254 -3.59 5.20 -10.34
CA TYR A 254 -2.65 4.13 -10.03
C TYR A 254 -3.35 2.89 -9.47
N SER A 255 -3.11 1.73 -10.10
CA SER A 255 -3.71 0.45 -9.73
C SER A 255 -2.92 -0.32 -8.69
N TYR A 256 -1.66 0.06 -8.51
CA TYR A 256 -0.74 -0.52 -7.52
C TYR A 256 -0.46 0.43 -6.35
N THR A 257 -1.36 1.35 -6.07
CA THR A 257 -1.20 2.29 -4.96
C THR A 257 -2.43 2.27 -4.06
N PHE A 258 -2.22 1.88 -2.80
CA PHE A 258 -3.24 1.75 -1.77
C PHE A 258 -2.97 2.76 -0.66
N GLY A 259 -3.82 3.75 -0.52
CA GLY A 259 -3.72 4.78 0.51
C GLY A 259 -4.69 4.57 1.65
N MET A 260 -4.26 4.87 2.87
CA MET A 260 -5.10 4.90 4.07
C MET A 260 -4.94 6.22 4.79
N TRP A 261 -6.04 6.79 5.24
CA TRP A 261 -6.02 7.86 6.24
C TRP A 261 -5.58 7.26 7.57
N GLY A 262 -4.62 7.87 8.23
CA GLY A 262 -4.18 7.49 9.56
C GLY A 262 -3.94 8.72 10.42
N GLY A 263 -4.56 8.77 11.61
CA GLY A 263 -4.41 9.87 12.57
C GLY A 263 -3.06 9.90 13.28
N THR A 264 -2.20 8.90 13.06
CA THR A 264 -0.86 8.83 13.61
C THR A 264 0.14 8.31 12.57
N SER A 265 1.31 8.91 12.49
CA SER A 265 2.34 8.51 11.52
C SER A 265 3.17 7.29 11.95
N ILE A 266 3.13 6.93 13.23
CA ILE A 266 3.92 5.82 13.79
C ILE A 266 3.27 4.43 13.63
N GLN A 267 1.96 4.38 13.39
CA GLN A 267 1.22 3.11 13.44
C GLN A 267 1.12 2.40 12.08
N TYR A 268 1.48 3.04 10.99
CA TYR A 268 1.50 2.47 9.64
C TYR A 268 0.28 1.57 9.30
N GLY A 269 -0.95 2.07 9.52
CA GLY A 269 -2.18 1.28 9.41
C GLY A 269 -2.36 0.57 8.05
N ALA A 270 -1.93 1.19 6.94
CA ALA A 270 -1.97 0.56 5.62
C ALA A 270 -1.00 -0.64 5.53
N LEU A 271 0.18 -0.55 6.15
CA LEU A 271 1.15 -1.65 6.24
C LEU A 271 0.61 -2.78 7.14
N ALA A 272 -0.01 -2.45 8.27
CA ALA A 272 -0.67 -3.42 9.15
C ALA A 272 -1.73 -4.23 8.40
N LEU A 273 -2.61 -3.55 7.66
CA LEU A 273 -3.62 -4.20 6.84
C LEU A 273 -3.00 -5.07 5.76
N ALA A 274 -2.01 -4.57 5.03
CA ALA A 274 -1.32 -5.32 4.00
C ALA A 274 -0.64 -6.56 4.58
N ALA A 275 0.12 -6.43 5.67
CA ALA A 275 0.79 -7.54 6.33
C ALA A 275 -0.20 -8.65 6.70
N GLN A 276 -1.32 -8.30 7.33
CA GLN A 276 -2.36 -9.26 7.69
C GLN A 276 -2.97 -9.95 6.46
N ARG A 277 -3.27 -9.21 5.39
CA ARG A 277 -3.95 -9.76 4.20
C ARG A 277 -3.04 -10.51 3.24
N LEU A 278 -1.73 -10.25 3.28
CA LEU A 278 -0.76 -10.99 2.48
C LEU A 278 -0.65 -12.47 2.88
N THR A 279 -1.05 -12.83 4.08
CA THR A 279 -1.05 -14.23 4.56
C THR A 279 -2.16 -15.09 3.94
N ALA A 280 -3.25 -14.47 3.47
CA ALA A 280 -4.31 -15.17 2.78
C ALA A 280 -3.92 -15.46 1.32
N ASP A 281 -4.51 -16.49 0.71
CA ASP A 281 -4.33 -16.77 -0.70
C ASP A 281 -4.82 -15.60 -1.57
N PRO A 282 -4.10 -15.22 -2.64
CA PRO A 282 -4.48 -14.10 -3.48
C PRO A 282 -5.89 -14.23 -4.06
N GLY A 283 -6.74 -13.22 -3.82
CA GLY A 283 -8.11 -13.16 -4.32
C GLY A 283 -9.16 -13.92 -3.51
N THR A 284 -8.80 -14.51 -2.37
CA THR A 284 -9.75 -15.27 -1.53
C THR A 284 -10.33 -14.45 -0.38
N ASP A 285 -9.82 -13.27 -0.11
CA ASP A 285 -10.19 -12.45 1.04
C ASP A 285 -10.33 -10.97 0.65
N THR A 286 -11.18 -10.24 1.35
CA THR A 286 -11.33 -8.80 1.17
C THR A 286 -10.51 -8.01 2.19
N TRP A 287 -10.08 -6.80 1.82
CA TRP A 287 -9.33 -5.88 2.70
C TRP A 287 -10.24 -4.99 3.55
N ALA A 288 -11.56 -5.11 3.38
CA ALA A 288 -12.55 -4.42 4.20
C ALA A 288 -12.89 -5.22 5.47
N TYR A 289 -13.36 -4.50 6.50
CA TYR A 289 -13.85 -5.06 7.77
C TYR A 289 -12.82 -5.88 8.54
N LYS A 290 -11.57 -5.42 8.53
CA LYS A 290 -10.47 -6.05 9.27
C LYS A 290 -10.12 -5.25 10.50
N THR A 291 -9.82 -5.95 11.61
CA THR A 291 -9.27 -5.37 12.83
C THR A 291 -7.75 -5.41 12.76
N LEU A 292 -7.09 -4.34 13.14
CA LEU A 292 -5.64 -4.18 13.07
C LEU A 292 -5.05 -4.11 14.47
N ALA A 293 -4.01 -4.91 14.73
CA ALA A 293 -3.26 -4.84 15.98
C ALA A 293 -2.34 -3.60 15.98
N GLY A 294 -2.24 -2.94 17.12
CA GLY A 294 -1.35 -1.78 17.30
C GLY A 294 -1.77 -0.51 16.56
N VAL A 295 -2.93 -0.49 15.89
CA VAL A 295 -3.45 0.67 15.17
C VAL A 295 -4.68 1.23 15.88
N THR A 296 -4.66 2.53 16.14
CA THR A 296 -5.79 3.23 16.75
C THR A 296 -6.83 3.58 15.69
N ALA A 297 -8.10 3.28 15.97
CA ALA A 297 -9.20 3.68 15.11
C ALA A 297 -9.42 5.20 15.19
N ASP A 298 -9.62 5.83 14.04
CA ASP A 298 -9.90 7.25 13.94
C ASP A 298 -11.35 7.60 14.28
N SER A 299 -11.54 8.85 14.72
CA SER A 299 -12.84 9.47 14.89
C SER A 299 -13.06 10.44 13.73
N LEU A 300 -13.78 10.00 12.71
CA LEU A 300 -14.07 10.78 11.50
C LEU A 300 -15.52 11.22 11.47
N THR A 301 -15.76 12.47 11.10
CA THR A 301 -17.10 12.99 10.81
C THR A 301 -17.64 12.43 9.49
N ALA A 302 -18.98 12.46 9.31
CA ALA A 302 -19.61 12.01 8.06
C ALA A 302 -19.08 12.78 6.81
N THR A 303 -18.77 14.07 6.97
CA THR A 303 -18.21 14.90 5.91
C THR A 303 -16.80 14.45 5.54
N GLU A 304 -15.94 14.16 6.52
CA GLU A 304 -14.58 13.65 6.30
C GLU A 304 -14.60 12.26 5.67
N ILE A 305 -15.49 11.37 6.14
CA ILE A 305 -15.70 10.05 5.53
C ILE A 305 -16.09 10.19 4.05
N THR A 306 -16.95 11.14 3.71
CA THR A 306 -17.35 11.40 2.32
C THR A 306 -16.17 11.95 1.51
N ALA A 307 -15.36 12.83 2.06
CA ALA A 307 -14.21 13.42 1.39
C ALA A 307 -13.07 12.40 1.18
N LEU A 308 -12.75 11.60 2.19
CA LEU A 308 -11.81 10.48 2.06
C LEU A 308 -12.34 9.44 1.07
N GLY A 309 -13.62 9.25 1.06
CA GLY A 309 -14.44 8.16 0.55
C GLY A 309 -14.10 7.59 -0.78
N THR A 310 -14.39 6.34 -0.81
CA THR A 310 -14.26 5.44 -1.93
C THR A 310 -15.60 5.22 -2.61
N GLU A 311 -16.70 5.46 -1.89
CA GLU A 311 -18.09 5.23 -2.32
C GLU A 311 -18.61 6.33 -3.26
N THR A 312 -17.98 7.51 -3.25
CA THR A 312 -18.42 8.63 -4.06
C THR A 312 -17.42 8.93 -5.18
N ALA A 313 -17.92 9.36 -6.33
CA ALA A 313 -17.09 9.84 -7.44
C ALA A 313 -16.13 10.98 -7.00
N ASN A 314 -16.51 11.73 -5.97
CA ASN A 314 -15.81 12.92 -5.48
C ASN A 314 -14.83 12.64 -4.34
N GLY A 315 -14.85 11.47 -3.71
CA GLY A 315 -13.91 11.11 -2.64
C GLY A 315 -12.47 10.96 -3.12
N ASN A 316 -11.52 11.06 -2.20
CA ASN A 316 -10.07 11.01 -2.48
C ASN A 316 -9.53 9.58 -2.63
N ARG A 317 -10.40 8.56 -2.54
CA ARG A 317 -10.05 7.12 -2.59
C ARG A 317 -9.01 6.72 -1.55
N LEU A 318 -9.13 7.25 -0.36
CA LEU A 318 -8.38 6.83 0.81
C LEU A 318 -9.23 5.89 1.66
N ASN A 319 -8.65 4.76 2.00
CA ASN A 319 -9.22 3.84 2.97
C ASN A 319 -9.06 4.43 4.37
N TYR A 320 -9.76 3.91 5.35
CA TYR A 320 -9.69 4.39 6.73
C TYR A 320 -10.01 3.28 7.73
N TYR A 321 -9.63 3.49 8.99
CA TYR A 321 -9.85 2.56 10.10
C TYR A 321 -10.64 3.28 11.19
N ILE A 322 -11.87 2.84 11.44
CA ILE A 322 -12.82 3.50 12.34
C ILE A 322 -13.57 2.49 13.21
N THR A 323 -14.19 3.00 14.28
CA THR A 323 -15.10 2.20 15.10
C THR A 323 -16.51 2.23 14.53
N VAL A 324 -17.08 1.07 14.24
CA VAL A 324 -18.48 0.91 13.81
C VAL A 324 -19.17 -0.05 14.76
N ALA A 325 -20.25 0.39 15.42
CA ALA A 325 -21.00 -0.41 16.40
C ALA A 325 -20.11 -1.07 17.49
N GLY A 326 -19.06 -0.36 17.94
CA GLY A 326 -18.14 -0.85 18.95
C GLY A 326 -17.02 -1.76 18.44
N VAL A 327 -16.94 -2.02 17.13
CA VAL A 327 -15.88 -2.82 16.50
C VAL A 327 -15.03 -1.93 15.63
N ASN A 328 -13.70 -2.02 15.80
CA ASN A 328 -12.75 -1.31 14.97
C ASN A 328 -12.56 -2.06 13.64
N VAL A 329 -12.83 -1.38 12.52
CA VAL A 329 -12.81 -2.01 11.19
C VAL A 329 -12.20 -1.11 10.13
N THR A 330 -11.49 -1.74 9.19
CA THR A 330 -11.07 -1.09 7.94
C THR A 330 -12.25 -0.96 6.97
N ARG A 331 -12.23 0.09 6.15
CA ARG A 331 -13.27 0.32 5.15
C ARG A 331 -12.68 0.30 3.75
N PHE A 332 -13.37 -0.39 2.87
CA PHE A 332 -13.30 -0.64 1.44
C PHE A 332 -12.14 -1.52 0.96
N GLY A 333 -10.89 -1.18 1.12
CA GLY A 333 -9.78 -1.95 0.57
C GLY A 333 -9.51 -1.65 -0.91
N ILE A 334 -9.64 -0.39 -1.36
CA ILE A 334 -9.44 -0.01 -2.77
C ILE A 334 -8.16 0.79 -3.00
N CYS A 335 -7.57 0.58 -4.18
CA CYS A 335 -6.44 1.33 -4.72
C CYS A 335 -6.88 2.67 -5.34
N ALA A 336 -5.92 3.52 -5.67
CA ALA A 336 -6.17 4.86 -6.22
C ALA A 336 -6.92 4.85 -7.56
N SER A 337 -6.80 3.80 -8.37
CA SER A 337 -7.61 3.61 -9.60
C SER A 337 -9.09 3.30 -9.33
N GLY A 338 -9.44 2.86 -8.10
CA GLY A 338 -10.76 2.33 -7.76
C GLY A 338 -10.85 0.79 -7.84
N MET A 339 -9.79 0.12 -8.23
CA MET A 339 -9.71 -1.34 -8.19
C MET A 339 -9.49 -1.80 -6.75
N TYR A 340 -10.12 -2.89 -6.35
CA TYR A 340 -9.88 -3.50 -5.03
C TYR A 340 -8.49 -4.13 -4.97
N ALA A 341 -7.78 -3.97 -3.86
CA ALA A 341 -6.42 -4.45 -3.66
C ALA A 341 -6.33 -5.99 -3.67
N ASP A 342 -7.31 -6.68 -3.11
CA ASP A 342 -7.46 -8.13 -3.18
C ASP A 342 -7.60 -8.64 -4.61
N LEU A 343 -8.42 -7.96 -5.41
CA LEU A 343 -8.60 -8.27 -6.82
C LEU A 343 -7.32 -8.01 -7.63
N ARG A 344 -6.63 -6.88 -7.37
CA ARG A 344 -5.35 -6.58 -8.04
C ARG A 344 -4.31 -7.67 -7.76
N ARG A 345 -4.11 -8.00 -6.49
CA ARG A 345 -3.20 -9.07 -6.07
C ARG A 345 -3.58 -10.43 -6.66
N GLY A 346 -4.87 -10.76 -6.69
CA GLY A 346 -5.38 -11.99 -7.27
C GLY A 346 -5.09 -12.11 -8.77
N ILE A 347 -5.29 -11.03 -9.54
CA ILE A 347 -5.00 -10.99 -10.98
C ILE A 347 -3.50 -11.18 -11.24
N ASP A 348 -2.63 -10.55 -10.46
CA ASP A 348 -1.18 -10.68 -10.60
C ASP A 348 -0.72 -12.12 -10.30
N ALA A 349 -1.26 -12.72 -9.24
CA ALA A 349 -0.97 -14.11 -8.88
C ALA A 349 -1.47 -15.10 -9.94
N LEU A 350 -2.65 -14.88 -10.49
CA LEU A 350 -3.20 -15.68 -11.59
C LEU A 350 -2.30 -15.60 -12.84
N ALA A 351 -1.88 -14.38 -13.21
CA ALA A 351 -1.01 -14.19 -14.36
C ALA A 351 0.33 -14.94 -14.19
N ALA A 352 0.96 -14.80 -13.01
CA ALA A 352 2.19 -15.52 -12.69
C ALA A 352 2.00 -17.05 -12.69
N ARG A 353 0.87 -17.53 -12.20
CA ARG A 353 0.56 -18.98 -12.21
C ARG A 353 0.42 -19.52 -13.62
N ILE A 354 -0.31 -18.84 -14.49
CA ILE A 354 -0.44 -19.24 -15.90
C ILE A 354 0.94 -19.26 -16.55
N GLN A 355 1.76 -18.22 -16.34
CA GLN A 355 3.11 -18.14 -16.90
C GLN A 355 3.99 -19.33 -16.48
N ILE A 356 3.96 -19.69 -15.20
CA ILE A 356 4.74 -20.84 -14.68
C ILE A 356 4.23 -22.15 -15.28
N ASN A 357 2.93 -22.35 -15.36
CA ASN A 357 2.35 -23.56 -15.92
C ASN A 357 2.76 -23.74 -17.39
N GLU A 358 2.66 -22.67 -18.19
CA GLU A 358 3.08 -22.69 -19.60
C GLU A 358 4.58 -22.96 -19.75
N PHE A 359 5.40 -22.30 -18.94
CA PHE A 359 6.83 -22.55 -18.93
C PHE A 359 7.18 -24.00 -18.58
N GLN A 360 6.54 -24.56 -17.55
CA GLN A 360 6.75 -25.96 -17.17
C GLN A 360 6.38 -26.92 -18.31
N LEU A 361 5.27 -26.68 -19.02
CA LEU A 361 4.87 -27.48 -20.17
C LEU A 361 5.93 -27.43 -21.29
N VAL A 362 6.38 -26.22 -21.64
CA VAL A 362 7.39 -26.05 -22.73
C VAL A 362 8.72 -26.65 -22.33
N SER A 363 9.17 -26.46 -21.07
CA SER A 363 10.49 -26.91 -20.61
C SER A 363 10.57 -28.42 -20.33
N SER A 364 9.48 -29.04 -19.91
CA SER A 364 9.43 -30.47 -19.60
C SER A 364 9.14 -31.36 -20.81
N SER A 365 8.65 -30.78 -21.92
CA SER A 365 8.30 -31.51 -23.13
C SER A 365 9.49 -31.49 -24.12
N PRO A 366 9.91 -32.62 -24.69
CA PRO A 366 10.94 -32.64 -25.73
C PRO A 366 10.57 -31.76 -26.93
N LYS A 367 9.27 -31.69 -27.25
CA LYS A 367 8.70 -30.83 -28.29
C LYS A 367 7.19 -30.74 -28.11
N ILE A 368 6.65 -29.55 -28.15
CA ILE A 368 5.20 -29.31 -28.34
C ILE A 368 4.97 -29.04 -29.82
N PRO A 369 4.29 -29.91 -30.57
CA PRO A 369 4.11 -29.74 -31.99
C PRO A 369 3.19 -28.54 -32.29
N PHE A 370 3.42 -27.86 -33.43
CA PHE A 370 2.56 -26.78 -33.88
C PHE A 370 1.36 -27.37 -34.68
N ASP A 371 0.51 -28.07 -33.97
CA ASP A 371 -0.70 -28.73 -34.50
C ASP A 371 -1.85 -28.59 -33.49
N PRO A 372 -3.07 -29.03 -33.81
CA PRO A 372 -4.20 -28.96 -32.87
C PRO A 372 -3.94 -29.65 -31.53
N GLY A 373 -3.13 -30.72 -31.50
CA GLY A 373 -2.78 -31.42 -30.26
C GLY A 373 -1.86 -30.61 -29.38
N GLY A 374 -0.79 -30.01 -29.93
CA GLY A 374 0.12 -29.15 -29.18
C GLY A 374 -0.54 -27.86 -28.69
N ILE A 375 -1.41 -27.24 -29.49
CA ILE A 375 -2.22 -26.09 -29.06
C ILE A 375 -3.16 -26.48 -27.91
N ALA A 376 -3.75 -27.67 -27.94
CA ALA A 376 -4.63 -28.19 -26.88
C ALA A 376 -3.86 -28.42 -25.56
N ILE A 377 -2.59 -28.86 -25.61
CA ILE A 377 -1.71 -29.03 -24.44
C ILE A 377 -1.48 -27.67 -23.77
N LEU A 378 -1.08 -26.63 -24.53
CA LEU A 378 -0.88 -25.28 -24.01
C LEU A 378 -2.19 -24.69 -23.45
N ALA A 379 -3.31 -24.85 -24.15
CA ALA A 379 -4.61 -24.44 -23.63
C ALA A 379 -4.98 -25.17 -22.33
N GLY A 380 -4.49 -26.39 -22.13
CA GLY A 380 -4.59 -27.16 -20.89
C GLY A 380 -3.84 -26.50 -19.73
N GLY A 381 -2.64 -25.97 -19.97
CA GLY A 381 -1.86 -25.21 -19.00
C GLY A 381 -2.57 -23.94 -18.53
N VAL A 382 -3.15 -23.17 -19.45
CA VAL A 382 -3.98 -22.01 -19.12
C VAL A 382 -5.19 -22.43 -18.28
N ARG A 383 -5.92 -23.50 -18.67
CA ARG A 383 -7.06 -24.00 -17.89
C ARG A 383 -6.66 -24.44 -16.49
N SER A 384 -5.52 -25.11 -16.34
CA SER A 384 -4.98 -25.50 -15.03
C SER A 384 -4.67 -24.29 -14.14
N GLY A 385 -4.08 -23.22 -14.72
CA GLY A 385 -3.85 -21.97 -14.01
C GLY A 385 -5.15 -21.33 -13.54
N LEU A 386 -6.13 -21.19 -14.41
CA LEU A 386 -7.45 -20.63 -14.08
C LEU A 386 -8.18 -21.45 -13.00
N ALA A 387 -8.13 -22.78 -13.09
CA ALA A 387 -8.81 -23.66 -12.14
C ALA A 387 -8.34 -23.47 -10.69
N GLN A 388 -7.05 -23.15 -10.48
CA GLN A 388 -6.50 -22.92 -9.14
C GLN A 388 -7.05 -21.66 -8.47
N PHE A 389 -7.56 -20.71 -9.23
CA PHE A 389 -8.16 -19.46 -8.74
C PHE A 389 -9.69 -19.44 -8.84
N THR A 390 -10.30 -20.55 -9.25
CA THR A 390 -11.74 -20.65 -9.44
C THR A 390 -12.40 -21.27 -8.19
N ALA A 391 -13.52 -20.69 -7.75
CA ALA A 391 -14.30 -21.19 -6.63
C ALA A 391 -14.70 -22.66 -6.83
N THR A 392 -14.66 -23.43 -5.75
CA THR A 392 -15.07 -24.83 -5.70
C THR A 392 -16.14 -25.03 -4.62
N PRO A 393 -16.87 -26.14 -4.59
CA PRO A 393 -17.80 -26.41 -3.49
C PRO A 393 -17.17 -26.45 -2.09
N VAL A 394 -15.87 -26.74 -2.01
CA VAL A 394 -15.10 -26.77 -0.76
C VAL A 394 -14.50 -25.40 -0.45
N GLN A 395 -13.91 -24.74 -1.45
CA GLN A 395 -13.33 -23.40 -1.33
C GLN A 395 -14.25 -22.41 -2.04
N GLN A 396 -15.21 -21.85 -1.31
CA GLN A 396 -16.21 -20.96 -1.87
C GLN A 396 -15.66 -19.55 -2.16
N ALA A 397 -14.71 -19.07 -1.35
CA ALA A 397 -14.04 -17.79 -1.57
C ALA A 397 -12.83 -17.98 -2.49
N ALA A 398 -12.86 -17.35 -3.65
CA ALA A 398 -11.82 -17.45 -4.68
C ALA A 398 -11.76 -16.16 -5.52
N LEU A 399 -10.74 -16.02 -6.37
CA LEU A 399 -10.66 -14.90 -7.30
C LEU A 399 -11.75 -14.97 -8.38
N LEU A 400 -12.01 -16.18 -8.91
CA LEU A 400 -12.87 -16.39 -10.08
C LEU A 400 -14.14 -17.15 -9.72
N ARG A 401 -15.22 -16.80 -10.40
CA ARG A 401 -16.53 -17.46 -10.31
C ARG A 401 -16.50 -18.82 -11.00
N SER A 402 -17.31 -19.75 -10.48
CA SER A 402 -17.50 -21.10 -11.05
C SER A 402 -18.94 -21.40 -11.49
N ASP A 403 -19.88 -20.48 -11.23
CA ASP A 403 -21.29 -20.67 -11.54
C ASP A 403 -21.55 -20.68 -13.06
N PRO A 404 -22.62 -21.34 -13.52
CA PRO A 404 -22.95 -21.48 -14.93
C PRO A 404 -23.01 -20.12 -15.65
N GLY A 405 -22.34 -20.02 -16.79
CA GLY A 405 -22.24 -18.80 -17.60
C GLY A 405 -21.13 -17.82 -17.17
N TYR A 406 -20.51 -18.03 -16.01
CA TYR A 406 -19.43 -17.17 -15.49
C TYR A 406 -18.12 -17.92 -15.23
N ALA A 407 -18.14 -19.25 -15.29
CA ALA A 407 -16.93 -20.06 -15.16
C ALA A 407 -15.89 -19.71 -16.24
N PRO A 408 -14.59 -19.81 -15.95
CA PRO A 408 -13.53 -19.51 -16.90
C PRO A 408 -13.63 -20.34 -18.18
N GLN A 409 -13.45 -19.70 -19.32
CA GLN A 409 -13.46 -20.34 -20.64
C GLN A 409 -12.15 -19.99 -21.37
N VAL A 410 -11.56 -21.00 -22.04
CA VAL A 410 -10.31 -20.86 -22.79
C VAL A 410 -10.58 -21.11 -24.26
N PHE A 411 -10.15 -20.19 -25.11
CA PHE A 411 -10.34 -20.18 -26.55
C PHE A 411 -9.00 -20.31 -27.26
N PRO A 412 -8.51 -21.55 -27.50
CA PRO A 412 -7.31 -21.76 -28.31
C PRO A 412 -7.59 -21.39 -29.78
N PRO A 413 -6.60 -20.86 -30.52
CA PRO A 413 -6.76 -20.61 -31.95
C PRO A 413 -6.85 -21.94 -32.72
N ALA A 414 -7.67 -21.98 -33.78
CA ALA A 414 -7.56 -23.08 -34.74
C ALA A 414 -6.28 -22.95 -35.56
N ILE A 415 -5.70 -24.03 -36.00
CA ILE A 415 -4.46 -24.02 -36.79
C ILE A 415 -4.61 -23.15 -38.06
N ALA A 416 -5.80 -23.14 -38.65
CA ALA A 416 -6.11 -22.34 -39.83
C ALA A 416 -6.06 -20.83 -39.55
N ASP A 417 -6.32 -20.41 -38.33
CA ASP A 417 -6.33 -19.01 -37.92
C ASP A 417 -4.93 -18.52 -37.54
N THR A 418 -3.92 -19.40 -37.55
CA THR A 418 -2.54 -19.04 -37.24
C THR A 418 -1.81 -18.61 -38.50
N ASN A 419 -0.94 -17.58 -38.37
CA ASN A 419 -0.15 -17.06 -39.46
C ASN A 419 0.96 -18.05 -39.86
N ALA A 420 1.24 -18.22 -41.17
CA ALA A 420 2.31 -19.09 -41.65
C ALA A 420 3.71 -18.60 -41.20
N THR A 421 3.92 -17.30 -41.11
CA THR A 421 5.15 -16.68 -40.60
C THR A 421 5.35 -16.99 -39.12
N ASP A 422 4.29 -16.88 -38.32
CA ASP A 422 4.34 -17.21 -36.89
C ASP A 422 4.65 -18.68 -36.67
N ARG A 423 4.06 -19.57 -37.47
CA ARG A 423 4.38 -21.02 -37.44
C ARG A 423 5.84 -21.28 -37.81
N GLY A 424 6.35 -20.58 -38.82
CA GLY A 424 7.76 -20.65 -39.21
C GLY A 424 8.71 -20.20 -38.10
N ASN A 425 8.31 -19.17 -37.38
CA ASN A 425 9.03 -18.61 -36.23
C ASN A 425 8.78 -19.38 -34.93
N ARG A 426 8.00 -20.46 -34.96
CA ARG A 426 7.61 -21.24 -33.78
C ARG A 426 6.88 -20.42 -32.70
N TYR A 427 6.14 -19.41 -33.11
CA TYR A 427 5.41 -18.48 -32.25
C TYR A 427 3.90 -18.71 -32.34
N LEU A 428 3.28 -19.11 -31.20
CA LEU A 428 1.83 -19.20 -31.07
C LEU A 428 1.28 -17.87 -30.56
N ASN A 429 0.58 -17.15 -31.41
CA ASN A 429 0.21 -15.77 -31.17
C ASN A 429 -0.80 -15.56 -30.05
N SER A 430 -1.77 -16.37 -29.80
CA SER A 430 -2.62 -16.16 -28.63
C SER A 430 -3.50 -17.35 -28.26
N ILE A 431 -3.48 -17.72 -27.00
CA ILE A 431 -4.57 -18.45 -26.37
C ILE A 431 -5.37 -17.42 -25.56
N ARG A 432 -6.63 -17.19 -25.91
CA ARG A 432 -7.50 -16.25 -25.22
C ARG A 432 -8.32 -16.97 -24.15
N PHE A 433 -8.67 -16.25 -23.10
CA PHE A 433 -9.63 -16.73 -22.10
C PHE A 433 -10.55 -15.60 -21.64
N THR A 434 -11.70 -15.97 -21.10
CA THR A 434 -12.61 -15.11 -20.34
C THR A 434 -12.80 -15.68 -18.96
N ALA A 435 -12.81 -14.83 -17.95
CA ALA A 435 -13.07 -15.20 -16.57
C ALA A 435 -13.74 -14.03 -15.86
N TYR A 436 -14.54 -14.30 -14.85
CA TYR A 436 -15.28 -13.29 -14.10
C TYR A 436 -14.83 -13.34 -12.64
N ALA A 437 -14.52 -12.16 -12.09
CA ALA A 437 -14.12 -12.04 -10.70
C ALA A 437 -15.28 -12.36 -9.75
N GLN A 438 -14.96 -13.06 -8.66
CA GLN A 438 -15.87 -13.27 -7.54
C GLN A 438 -15.69 -12.10 -6.55
N ASN A 439 -16.43 -11.02 -6.75
CA ASN A 439 -16.34 -9.86 -5.89
C ASN A 439 -16.95 -10.12 -4.51
N ALA A 440 -16.40 -9.47 -3.48
CA ALA A 440 -16.94 -9.53 -2.12
C ALA A 440 -18.12 -8.56 -1.95
N VAL A 441 -19.15 -8.99 -1.21
CA VAL A 441 -20.23 -8.11 -0.79
C VAL A 441 -19.77 -7.30 0.42
N GLN A 442 -19.78 -5.98 0.32
CA GLN A 442 -19.38 -5.07 1.40
C GLN A 442 -20.53 -4.20 1.93
N ILE A 443 -21.61 -4.06 1.17
CA ILE A 443 -22.79 -3.29 1.57
C ILE A 443 -24.04 -4.13 1.30
N VAL A 444 -24.94 -4.21 2.29
CA VAL A 444 -26.21 -4.90 2.17
C VAL A 444 -27.32 -3.91 2.47
N ALA A 445 -28.21 -3.66 1.52
CA ALA A 445 -29.44 -2.90 1.74
C ALA A 445 -30.59 -3.89 2.02
N ILE A 446 -31.28 -3.71 3.14
CA ILE A 446 -32.41 -4.54 3.55
C ILE A 446 -33.64 -3.63 3.64
N SER A 447 -34.72 -4.01 2.97
CA SER A 447 -36.02 -3.36 3.10
C SER A 447 -37.09 -4.40 3.47
N GLY A 448 -37.98 -4.07 4.36
CA GLY A 448 -39.10 -4.94 4.77
C GLY A 448 -40.26 -4.12 5.31
N ALA A 449 -41.47 -4.68 5.23
CA ALA A 449 -42.67 -4.13 5.86
C ALA A 449 -43.17 -5.12 6.93
N VAL A 450 -43.49 -4.59 8.10
CA VAL A 450 -44.22 -5.32 9.16
C VAL A 450 -45.69 -4.92 9.06
N ASN A 451 -46.54 -5.86 8.65
CA ASN A 451 -48.00 -5.66 8.61
C ASN A 451 -48.59 -6.07 9.98
N THR A 452 -49.41 -5.20 10.58
CA THR A 452 -50.16 -5.45 11.83
C THR A 452 -51.56 -5.96 11.51
#